data_e9d63bb81fefe712cd89f476a1bd9ddb
#
_entry.id   e9d63bb81fefe712cd89f476a1bd9ddb
#
_cell.length_a   1.000
_cell.length_b   1.000
_cell.length_c   1.000
_cell.angle_alpha   90.00
_cell.angle_beta   90.00
_cell.angle_gamma   90.00
#
_symmetry.space_group_name_H-M   'P 1'
#
loop_
_entity.id
_entity.type
_entity.pdbx_description
1 polymer ?
#
loop_
_entity_poly.entity_id
_entity_poly.type
_entity_poly.pdbx_seq_one_letter_code
_entity_poly.pdbx_strand_id
1 'polypeptide(L)'
;MPYSVLLMRKLLLVAIVLTTAGLATPWRGSAQTTRVSNSPPIVSAADAPAGTEKLAVQWLRISVPDLGVMLAAVARPSGPGPFPVVVVLHGTHGFAQEYVRWAQDLARGGFLAVAPCWFSGGSESGSHAVTPPIPCPQLPPLKRDAYPEAVQYIDAVVTAARALPGARADRLGIVGHSRGGGETLQYLLAIGNVQAAVLHSTGHGYRPVTRVAEFNVPMLILHGTADGPANGGSVNTQVALARDFEAALRQNQKSVEAHYYEGGGHNTFFTNSTQREDELKTMIAFLRRYLGA
;
A
#
# COMPACT_ATOMS: atom_id res chain seq x y z
N MET A 1 59.28 -6.73 62.86
CA MET A 1 59.77 -5.34 63.12
C MET A 1 60.78 -5.00 62.05
N PRO A 2 60.87 -3.78 61.46
CA PRO A 2 60.13 -2.57 61.72
C PRO A 2 59.42 -1.99 60.48
N TYR A 3 58.63 -1.00 60.74
CA TYR A 3 57.83 -0.09 59.89
C TYR A 3 58.66 0.71 58.89
N SER A 4 58.06 0.98 57.67
CA SER A 4 58.41 2.18 56.89
C SER A 4 57.17 2.74 56.27
N VAL A 5 56.78 3.91 56.67
CA VAL A 5 55.71 4.78 56.18
C VAL A 5 56.20 5.46 54.92
N LEU A 6 55.43 5.33 53.82
CA LEU A 6 55.70 6.15 52.64
C LEU A 6 54.46 6.97 52.27
N LEU A 7 54.71 8.26 52.26
CA LEU A 7 53.82 9.38 52.03
C LEU A 7 53.18 9.32 50.66
N MET A 8 51.82 9.25 50.55
CA MET A 8 51.09 9.46 49.33
C MET A 8 50.85 10.94 49.06
N ARG A 9 51.53 11.48 48.07
CA ARG A 9 51.21 12.79 47.48
C ARG A 9 49.97 12.67 46.63
N LYS A 10 48.89 13.34 46.98
CA LYS A 10 47.72 13.55 46.20
C LYS A 10 48.02 14.52 45.07
N LEU A 11 48.03 14.02 43.80
CA LEU A 11 47.97 14.83 42.59
C LEU A 11 46.47 15.07 42.24
N LEU A 12 46.10 16.36 42.36
CA LEU A 12 44.76 16.81 41.91
C LEU A 12 44.81 17.02 40.39
N LEU A 13 44.25 16.12 39.62
CA LEU A 13 44.01 16.32 38.19
C LEU A 13 42.68 17.07 38.02
N VAL A 14 42.81 18.36 37.66
CA VAL A 14 41.65 19.16 37.20
C VAL A 14 41.36 18.76 35.77
N ALA A 15 40.30 17.99 35.57
CA ALA A 15 39.77 17.72 34.24
C ALA A 15 38.93 18.91 33.76
N ILE A 16 39.46 19.67 32.80
CA ILE A 16 38.73 20.70 32.09
C ILE A 16 37.80 19.96 31.08
N VAL A 17 36.50 19.89 31.40
CA VAL A 17 35.47 19.43 30.47
C VAL A 17 35.15 20.61 29.54
N LEU A 18 35.71 20.59 28.34
CA LEU A 18 35.27 21.44 27.22
C LEU A 18 33.93 20.90 26.68
N THR A 19 32.84 21.47 27.13
CA THR A 19 31.52 21.27 26.51
C THR A 19 31.47 22.04 25.21
N THR A 20 31.75 21.36 24.09
CA THR A 20 31.39 21.88 22.78
C THR A 20 29.87 21.75 22.63
N ALA A 21 29.16 22.85 22.87
CA ALA A 21 27.76 22.98 22.47
C ALA A 21 27.72 22.96 20.95
N GLY A 22 27.57 21.76 20.38
CA GLY A 22 27.22 21.59 18.99
C GLY A 22 25.80 22.14 18.79
N LEU A 23 25.71 23.29 18.17
CA LEU A 23 24.45 23.82 17.65
C LEU A 23 23.93 22.81 16.59
N ALA A 24 23.09 21.87 17.03
CA ALA A 24 22.28 21.06 16.12
C ALA A 24 21.32 22.03 15.41
N THR A 25 21.68 22.42 14.20
CA THR A 25 20.72 23.06 13.31
C THR A 25 19.55 22.11 13.14
N PRO A 26 18.31 22.53 13.46
CA PRO A 26 17.17 21.67 13.19
C PRO A 26 17.13 21.47 11.68
N TRP A 27 17.20 20.19 11.28
CA TRP A 27 16.98 19.80 9.89
C TRP A 27 15.55 20.24 9.51
N ARG A 28 15.44 21.39 8.87
CA ARG A 28 14.20 21.83 8.22
C ARG A 28 14.06 20.98 6.98
N GLY A 29 13.53 19.76 7.15
CA GLY A 29 12.95 19.03 6.06
C GLY A 29 11.91 19.96 5.42
N SER A 30 12.21 20.46 4.23
CA SER A 30 11.19 21.10 3.40
C SER A 30 10.07 20.07 3.25
N ALA A 31 8.93 20.31 3.90
CA ALA A 31 7.70 19.64 3.57
C ALA A 31 7.45 20.03 2.10
N GLN A 32 7.87 19.16 1.18
CA GLN A 32 7.39 19.21 -0.18
C GLN A 32 5.90 18.96 -0.08
N THR A 33 5.13 20.03 -0.06
CA THR A 33 3.68 19.95 -0.27
C THR A 33 3.49 19.27 -1.61
N THR A 34 3.11 18.01 -1.55
CA THR A 34 2.71 17.23 -2.72
C THR A 34 1.59 18.05 -3.36
N ARG A 35 1.85 18.68 -4.51
CA ARG A 35 0.79 19.39 -5.25
C ARG A 35 -0.15 18.30 -5.77
N VAL A 36 -1.22 18.06 -5.04
CA VAL A 36 -2.38 17.35 -5.59
C VAL A 36 -2.85 18.19 -6.77
N SER A 37 -3.02 17.59 -7.93
CA SER A 37 -3.54 18.30 -9.10
C SER A 37 -4.86 18.96 -8.74
N ASN A 38 -4.98 20.28 -8.90
CA ASN A 38 -6.20 21.02 -8.61
C ASN A 38 -7.33 20.72 -9.61
N SER A 39 -7.04 19.99 -10.68
CA SER A 39 -8.02 19.62 -11.71
C SER A 39 -8.49 18.19 -11.50
N PRO A 40 -9.80 17.95 -11.50
CA PRO A 40 -10.31 16.59 -11.36
C PRO A 40 -9.85 15.73 -12.55
N PRO A 41 -9.62 14.41 -12.33
CA PRO A 41 -9.26 13.50 -13.40
C PRO A 41 -10.42 13.38 -14.42
N ILE A 42 -10.06 13.29 -15.70
CA ILE A 42 -11.01 13.04 -16.78
C ILE A 42 -11.10 11.52 -16.99
N VAL A 43 -12.33 10.98 -16.90
CA VAL A 43 -12.59 9.56 -17.10
C VAL A 43 -13.26 9.35 -18.46
N SER A 44 -12.72 8.45 -19.27
CA SER A 44 -13.30 8.07 -20.56
C SER A 44 -13.24 6.54 -20.76
N ALA A 45 -14.06 6.02 -21.68
CA ALA A 45 -13.99 4.61 -22.05
C ALA A 45 -12.64 4.29 -22.71
N ALA A 46 -12.18 3.06 -22.53
CA ALA A 46 -11.02 2.50 -23.19
C ALA A 46 -11.35 1.16 -23.83
N ASP A 47 -10.62 0.82 -24.88
CA ASP A 47 -10.67 -0.53 -25.46
C ASP A 47 -9.99 -1.52 -24.51
N ALA A 48 -10.43 -2.79 -24.57
CA ALA A 48 -9.78 -3.85 -23.85
C ALA A 48 -8.35 -4.05 -24.37
N PRO A 49 -7.33 -4.09 -23.52
CA PRO A 49 -5.99 -4.44 -23.95
C PRO A 49 -5.94 -5.85 -24.56
N ALA A 50 -5.04 -6.06 -25.52
CA ALA A 50 -4.85 -7.35 -26.14
C ALA A 50 -4.62 -8.46 -25.10
N GLY A 51 -5.30 -9.59 -25.28
CA GLY A 51 -5.24 -10.74 -24.36
C GLY A 51 -6.09 -10.61 -23.10
N THR A 52 -6.89 -9.55 -22.96
CA THR A 52 -7.80 -9.34 -21.83
C THR A 52 -9.28 -9.48 -22.20
N GLU A 53 -9.61 -9.90 -23.40
CA GLU A 53 -10.97 -9.96 -23.97
C GLU A 53 -11.90 -10.87 -23.16
N LYS A 54 -11.32 -11.87 -22.46
CA LYS A 54 -12.07 -12.79 -21.60
C LYS A 54 -12.34 -12.25 -20.19
N LEU A 55 -11.75 -11.10 -19.84
CA LEU A 55 -12.00 -10.46 -18.54
C LEU A 55 -13.27 -9.62 -18.65
N ALA A 56 -14.34 -10.06 -18.01
CA ALA A 56 -15.63 -9.37 -17.99
C ALA A 56 -15.57 -8.10 -17.11
N VAL A 57 -14.93 -7.06 -17.61
CA VAL A 57 -14.76 -5.75 -16.95
C VAL A 57 -14.94 -4.62 -17.94
N GLN A 58 -15.26 -3.44 -17.44
CA GLN A 58 -15.21 -2.21 -18.23
C GLN A 58 -13.80 -1.64 -18.16
N TRP A 59 -13.24 -1.25 -19.30
CA TRP A 59 -11.95 -0.56 -19.35
C TRP A 59 -12.15 0.95 -19.43
N LEU A 60 -11.36 1.68 -18.64
CA LEU A 60 -11.39 3.14 -18.57
C LEU A 60 -9.99 3.71 -18.70
N ARG A 61 -9.91 4.93 -19.25
CA ARG A 61 -8.77 5.84 -19.13
C ARG A 61 -9.07 6.86 -18.06
N ILE A 62 -8.13 7.05 -17.15
CA ILE A 62 -8.13 8.11 -16.14
C ILE A 62 -7.00 9.05 -16.49
N SER A 63 -7.34 10.17 -17.13
CA SER A 63 -6.36 11.19 -17.53
C SER A 63 -6.20 12.21 -16.42
N VAL A 64 -4.98 12.43 -15.99
CA VAL A 64 -4.64 13.43 -14.95
C VAL A 64 -3.70 14.45 -15.57
N PRO A 65 -4.05 15.74 -15.53
CA PRO A 65 -3.17 16.79 -16.01
C PRO A 65 -1.77 16.64 -15.38
N ASP A 66 -0.75 16.75 -16.19
CA ASP A 66 0.68 16.69 -15.83
C ASP A 66 1.19 15.34 -15.30
N LEU A 67 0.31 14.36 -15.06
CA LEU A 67 0.70 13.03 -14.58
C LEU A 67 0.58 11.93 -15.64
N GLY A 68 -0.22 12.15 -16.69
CA GLY A 68 -0.41 11.16 -17.76
C GLY A 68 -1.76 10.45 -17.72
N VAL A 69 -1.82 9.27 -18.33
CA VAL A 69 -3.07 8.51 -18.50
C VAL A 69 -2.91 7.12 -17.88
N MET A 70 -3.75 6.82 -16.91
CA MET A 70 -3.84 5.50 -16.29
C MET A 70 -4.93 4.67 -16.99
N LEU A 71 -4.62 3.42 -17.29
CA LEU A 71 -5.62 2.42 -17.66
C LEU A 71 -6.22 1.82 -16.39
N ALA A 72 -7.51 1.60 -16.35
CA ALA A 72 -8.19 0.96 -15.22
C ALA A 72 -9.21 -0.07 -15.68
N ALA A 73 -9.25 -1.22 -15.01
CA ALA A 73 -10.31 -2.20 -15.13
C ALA A 73 -11.35 -1.95 -14.04
N VAL A 74 -12.63 -1.90 -14.43
CA VAL A 74 -13.76 -1.71 -13.50
C VAL A 74 -14.65 -2.93 -13.54
N ALA A 75 -14.75 -3.62 -12.42
CA ALA A 75 -15.67 -4.71 -12.20
C ALA A 75 -16.86 -4.21 -11.37
N ARG A 76 -18.08 -4.57 -11.79
CA ARG A 76 -19.32 -4.13 -11.14
C ARG A 76 -20.11 -5.30 -10.58
N PRO A 77 -20.71 -5.14 -9.39
CA PRO A 77 -21.73 -6.08 -8.92
C PRO A 77 -22.93 -6.12 -9.88
N SER A 78 -23.70 -7.18 -9.81
CA SER A 78 -25.05 -7.23 -10.41
C SER A 78 -26.03 -6.38 -9.61
N GLY A 79 -27.03 -5.81 -10.29
CA GLY A 79 -28.07 -5.01 -9.67
C GLY A 79 -27.91 -3.50 -9.85
N PRO A 80 -28.82 -2.70 -9.30
CA PRO A 80 -28.94 -1.28 -9.62
C PRO A 80 -27.95 -0.38 -8.90
N GLY A 81 -27.29 -0.83 -7.82
CA GLY A 81 -26.46 0.03 -6.97
C GLY A 81 -27.27 1.00 -6.09
N PRO A 82 -26.67 2.05 -5.50
CA PRO A 82 -25.24 2.34 -5.57
C PRO A 82 -24.40 1.38 -4.72
N PHE A 83 -23.17 1.10 -5.19
CA PHE A 83 -22.26 0.15 -4.56
C PHE A 83 -21.11 0.85 -3.84
N PRO A 84 -20.65 0.39 -2.66
CA PRO A 84 -19.41 0.84 -2.09
C PRO A 84 -18.24 0.51 -3.03
N VAL A 85 -17.21 1.35 -3.00
CA VAL A 85 -16.10 1.31 -3.95
C VAL A 85 -14.87 0.68 -3.32
N VAL A 86 -14.14 -0.13 -4.09
CA VAL A 86 -12.84 -0.65 -3.69
C VAL A 86 -11.82 -0.40 -4.80
N VAL A 87 -10.72 0.25 -4.47
CA VAL A 87 -9.55 0.41 -5.36
C VAL A 87 -8.54 -0.68 -5.06
N VAL A 88 -8.06 -1.39 -6.10
CA VAL A 88 -7.08 -2.49 -5.98
C VAL A 88 -5.74 -2.04 -6.55
N LEU A 89 -4.74 -1.85 -5.70
CA LEU A 89 -3.42 -1.40 -6.09
C LEU A 89 -2.45 -2.57 -6.27
N HIS A 90 -1.86 -2.66 -7.46
CA HIS A 90 -0.91 -3.72 -7.82
C HIS A 90 0.48 -3.53 -7.19
N GLY A 91 1.25 -4.62 -7.16
CA GLY A 91 2.62 -4.67 -6.65
C GLY A 91 3.68 -4.17 -7.65
N THR A 92 4.94 -4.31 -7.27
CA THR A 92 6.11 -3.80 -8.03
C THR A 92 6.24 -4.39 -9.44
N HIS A 93 5.77 -5.62 -9.65
CA HIS A 93 5.81 -6.26 -10.97
C HIS A 93 4.89 -5.61 -12.01
N GLY A 94 4.06 -4.65 -11.59
CA GLY A 94 3.18 -3.91 -12.47
C GLY A 94 1.76 -4.47 -12.54
N PHE A 95 0.97 -3.89 -13.44
CA PHE A 95 -0.42 -4.26 -13.64
C PHE A 95 -0.51 -5.58 -14.42
N ALA A 96 -1.30 -6.53 -13.92
CA ALA A 96 -1.46 -7.86 -14.52
C ALA A 96 -2.89 -8.39 -14.32
N GLN A 97 -3.21 -9.47 -15.02
CA GLN A 97 -4.58 -10.02 -15.01
C GLN A 97 -5.04 -10.49 -13.63
N GLU A 98 -4.12 -10.88 -12.73
CA GLU A 98 -4.47 -11.25 -11.35
C GLU A 98 -5.18 -10.12 -10.60
N TYR A 99 -4.80 -8.87 -10.80
CA TYR A 99 -5.47 -7.72 -10.16
C TYR A 99 -6.85 -7.43 -10.73
N VAL A 100 -7.02 -7.65 -12.03
CA VAL A 100 -8.35 -7.56 -12.68
C VAL A 100 -9.28 -8.66 -12.16
N ARG A 101 -8.78 -9.89 -12.03
CA ARG A 101 -9.54 -10.99 -11.43
C ARG A 101 -9.87 -10.72 -9.97
N TRP A 102 -8.97 -10.12 -9.24
CA TRP A 102 -9.23 -9.70 -7.85
C TRP A 102 -10.36 -8.65 -7.78
N ALA A 103 -10.35 -7.67 -8.67
CA ALA A 103 -11.46 -6.73 -8.78
C ALA A 103 -12.79 -7.43 -9.12
N GLN A 104 -12.78 -8.46 -9.99
CA GLN A 104 -13.97 -9.25 -10.28
C GLN A 104 -14.48 -10.04 -9.05
N ASP A 105 -13.58 -10.58 -8.22
CA ASP A 105 -13.96 -11.28 -6.99
C ASP A 105 -14.59 -10.31 -5.97
N LEU A 106 -14.03 -9.12 -5.83
CA LEU A 106 -14.61 -8.05 -5.01
C LEU A 106 -15.97 -7.60 -5.55
N ALA A 107 -16.15 -7.56 -6.87
CA ALA A 107 -17.44 -7.25 -7.46
C ALA A 107 -18.50 -8.33 -7.16
N ARG A 108 -18.13 -9.61 -7.17
CA ARG A 108 -19.00 -10.69 -6.67
C ARG A 108 -19.31 -10.55 -5.19
N GLY A 109 -18.40 -9.92 -4.44
CA GLY A 109 -18.57 -9.56 -3.03
C GLY A 109 -19.46 -8.34 -2.77
N GLY A 110 -19.98 -7.66 -3.81
CA GLY A 110 -20.88 -6.52 -3.70
C GLY A 110 -20.21 -5.14 -3.82
N PHE A 111 -18.94 -5.06 -4.24
CA PHE A 111 -18.21 -3.81 -4.38
C PHE A 111 -18.03 -3.40 -5.84
N LEU A 112 -18.20 -2.11 -6.16
CA LEU A 112 -17.69 -1.56 -7.40
C LEU A 112 -16.17 -1.50 -7.27
N ALA A 113 -15.45 -2.39 -7.97
CA ALA A 113 -14.01 -2.55 -7.82
C ALA A 113 -13.26 -1.95 -9.01
N VAL A 114 -12.23 -1.15 -8.72
CA VAL A 114 -11.39 -0.47 -9.70
C VAL A 114 -9.95 -0.92 -9.53
N ALA A 115 -9.39 -1.59 -10.52
CA ALA A 115 -7.99 -1.97 -10.57
C ALA A 115 -7.26 -1.09 -11.60
N PRO A 116 -6.55 -0.04 -11.16
CA PRO A 116 -5.81 0.84 -12.05
C PRO A 116 -4.41 0.33 -12.32
N CYS A 117 -3.87 0.66 -13.48
CA CYS A 117 -2.43 0.74 -13.66
C CYS A 117 -1.97 2.09 -13.14
N TRP A 118 -1.52 2.16 -11.89
CA TRP A 118 -1.12 3.39 -11.24
C TRP A 118 0.37 3.73 -11.42
N PHE A 119 1.15 2.80 -11.99
CA PHE A 119 2.48 3.02 -12.58
C PHE A 119 2.75 1.92 -13.62
N SER A 120 3.66 2.16 -14.55
CA SER A 120 3.87 1.23 -15.66
C SER A 120 4.44 -0.14 -15.26
N GLY A 121 4.92 -0.25 -14.03
CA GLY A 121 5.59 -1.45 -13.54
C GLY A 121 6.99 -1.58 -14.12
N GLY A 122 7.78 -2.47 -13.56
CA GLY A 122 9.14 -2.62 -14.03
C GLY A 122 9.60 -4.07 -14.05
N SER A 123 10.15 -4.46 -15.18
CA SER A 123 10.99 -5.66 -15.29
C SER A 123 12.28 -5.53 -14.46
N GLU A 124 12.63 -4.33 -14.01
CA GLU A 124 13.85 -4.04 -13.24
C GLU A 124 13.90 -4.71 -11.86
N SER A 125 12.76 -5.13 -11.32
CA SER A 125 12.72 -5.72 -9.98
C SER A 125 12.94 -7.24 -9.97
N GLY A 126 13.04 -7.90 -11.11
CA GLY A 126 13.07 -9.37 -11.19
C GLY A 126 11.81 -10.04 -10.60
N SER A 127 10.81 -9.27 -10.25
CA SER A 127 9.56 -9.78 -9.71
C SER A 127 8.69 -10.29 -10.85
N HIS A 128 8.22 -11.52 -10.71
CA HIS A 128 7.41 -12.17 -11.72
C HIS A 128 5.93 -11.94 -11.43
N ALA A 129 5.22 -11.36 -12.40
CA ALA A 129 3.76 -11.42 -12.42
C ALA A 129 3.34 -12.89 -12.47
N VAL A 130 2.30 -13.23 -11.70
CA VAL A 130 1.78 -14.60 -11.66
C VAL A 130 0.95 -14.90 -12.93
N THR A 131 0.38 -13.87 -13.51
CA THR A 131 -0.43 -13.94 -14.74
C THR A 131 0.12 -12.98 -15.79
N PRO A 132 -0.34 -13.06 -17.06
CA PRO A 132 0.12 -12.16 -18.10
C PRO A 132 0.00 -10.69 -17.72
N PRO A 133 1.06 -9.88 -17.91
CA PRO A 133 1.04 -8.46 -17.63
C PRO A 133 0.12 -7.72 -18.61
N ILE A 134 -0.43 -6.61 -18.14
CA ILE A 134 -1.24 -5.69 -18.94
C ILE A 134 -0.44 -4.41 -19.13
N PRO A 135 -0.04 -4.06 -20.35
CA PRO A 135 0.79 -2.89 -20.61
C PRO A 135 0.13 -1.57 -20.20
N CYS A 136 0.93 -0.66 -19.64
CA CYS A 136 0.54 0.72 -19.31
C CYS A 136 1.53 1.71 -19.95
N PRO A 137 1.54 1.85 -21.28
CA PRO A 137 2.60 2.56 -22.00
C PRO A 137 2.61 4.07 -21.77
N GLN A 138 1.54 4.63 -21.24
CA GLN A 138 1.39 6.08 -21.06
C GLN A 138 1.80 6.58 -19.67
N LEU A 139 2.23 5.67 -18.79
CA LEU A 139 2.76 5.99 -17.48
C LEU A 139 4.25 5.70 -17.41
N PRO A 140 5.05 6.60 -16.87
CA PRO A 140 6.44 6.32 -16.61
C PRO A 140 6.58 5.26 -15.50
N PRO A 141 7.67 4.49 -15.47
CA PRO A 141 8.00 3.67 -14.32
C PRO A 141 8.27 4.59 -13.12
N LEU A 142 7.64 4.31 -11.97
CA LEU A 142 7.97 5.01 -10.74
C LEU A 142 9.35 4.57 -10.25
N LYS A 143 10.19 5.53 -9.92
CA LYS A 143 11.44 5.29 -9.22
C LYS A 143 11.17 4.64 -7.86
N ARG A 144 12.16 3.95 -7.32
CA ARG A 144 12.03 3.18 -6.07
C ARG A 144 11.60 4.04 -4.86
N ASP A 145 11.94 5.32 -4.87
CA ASP A 145 11.73 6.31 -3.82
C ASP A 145 10.72 7.42 -4.20
N ALA A 146 9.96 7.23 -5.29
CA ALA A 146 8.98 8.19 -5.78
C ALA A 146 7.62 8.10 -5.05
N TYR A 147 7.61 7.90 -3.74
CA TYR A 147 6.39 7.81 -2.93
C TYR A 147 5.47 9.04 -3.03
N PRO A 148 5.96 10.29 -3.01
CA PRO A 148 5.08 11.45 -3.14
C PRO A 148 4.36 11.53 -4.48
N GLU A 149 4.99 11.06 -5.57
CA GLU A 149 4.37 11.00 -6.90
C GLU A 149 3.28 9.93 -6.95
N ALA A 150 3.52 8.77 -6.32
CA ALA A 150 2.57 7.68 -6.26
C ALA A 150 1.25 8.09 -5.58
N VAL A 151 1.32 8.89 -4.51
CA VAL A 151 0.13 9.40 -3.81
C VAL A 151 -0.78 10.19 -4.76
N GLN A 152 -0.22 10.97 -5.69
CA GLN A 152 -1.01 11.75 -6.66
C GLN A 152 -1.77 10.84 -7.63
N TYR A 153 -1.14 9.76 -8.13
CA TYR A 153 -1.81 8.78 -8.98
C TYR A 153 -2.94 8.06 -8.24
N ILE A 154 -2.70 7.68 -6.98
CA ILE A 154 -3.72 7.00 -6.16
C ILE A 154 -4.87 7.95 -5.87
N ASP A 155 -4.61 9.21 -5.54
CA ASP A 155 -5.66 10.21 -5.29
C ASP A 155 -6.53 10.46 -6.53
N ALA A 156 -5.90 10.53 -7.70
CA ALA A 156 -6.63 10.66 -8.96
C ALA A 156 -7.53 9.43 -9.22
N VAL A 157 -7.04 8.22 -8.94
CA VAL A 157 -7.86 6.99 -9.06
C VAL A 157 -9.01 7.00 -8.06
N VAL A 158 -8.75 7.33 -6.79
CA VAL A 158 -9.79 7.42 -5.75
C VAL A 158 -10.87 8.44 -6.13
N THR A 159 -10.47 9.61 -6.63
CA THR A 159 -11.38 10.65 -7.10
C THR A 159 -12.20 10.17 -8.29
N ALA A 160 -11.57 9.57 -9.29
CA ALA A 160 -12.25 9.00 -10.45
C ALA A 160 -13.24 7.89 -10.05
N ALA A 161 -12.82 6.98 -9.18
CA ALA A 161 -13.63 5.86 -8.72
C ALA A 161 -14.90 6.30 -7.98
N ARG A 162 -14.81 7.35 -7.17
CA ARG A 162 -15.96 7.98 -6.50
C ARG A 162 -16.98 8.59 -7.46
N ALA A 163 -16.52 9.09 -8.59
CA ALA A 163 -17.34 9.72 -9.60
C ALA A 163 -17.97 8.72 -10.59
N LEU A 164 -17.68 7.43 -10.50
CA LEU A 164 -18.23 6.44 -11.40
C LEU A 164 -19.75 6.27 -11.20
N PRO A 165 -20.53 6.11 -12.28
CA PRO A 165 -21.96 5.80 -12.18
C PRO A 165 -22.20 4.57 -11.28
N GLY A 166 -23.12 4.70 -10.33
CA GLY A 166 -23.45 3.64 -9.38
C GLY A 166 -22.45 3.48 -8.22
N ALA A 167 -21.50 4.38 -8.06
CA ALA A 167 -20.61 4.40 -6.90
C ALA A 167 -21.27 5.09 -5.68
N ARG A 168 -21.08 4.50 -4.50
CA ARG A 168 -21.30 5.19 -3.21
C ARG A 168 -20.05 5.98 -2.88
N ALA A 169 -20.03 7.26 -3.26
CA ALA A 169 -18.85 8.12 -3.14
C ALA A 169 -18.33 8.28 -1.71
N ASP A 170 -19.19 8.14 -0.69
CA ASP A 170 -18.87 8.21 0.73
C ASP A 170 -18.34 6.89 1.32
N ARG A 171 -18.33 5.81 0.55
CA ARG A 171 -17.96 4.45 0.96
C ARG A 171 -16.89 3.87 0.03
N LEU A 172 -15.63 4.18 0.34
CA LEU A 172 -14.49 3.71 -0.46
C LEU A 172 -13.40 3.10 0.43
N GLY A 173 -12.91 1.93 0.03
CA GLY A 173 -11.74 1.28 0.60
C GLY A 173 -10.62 1.07 -0.42
N ILE A 174 -9.41 0.84 0.07
CA ILE A 174 -8.27 0.49 -0.75
C ILE A 174 -7.76 -0.91 -0.34
N VAL A 175 -7.45 -1.72 -1.33
CA VAL A 175 -6.78 -3.01 -1.18
C VAL A 175 -5.44 -2.91 -1.91
N GLY A 176 -4.34 -3.03 -1.19
CA GLY A 176 -3.01 -2.91 -1.78
C GLY A 176 -2.18 -4.18 -1.59
N HIS A 177 -1.59 -4.71 -2.67
CA HIS A 177 -0.66 -5.82 -2.64
C HIS A 177 0.78 -5.32 -2.73
N SER A 178 1.67 -5.86 -1.88
CA SER A 178 3.10 -5.61 -1.95
C SER A 178 3.43 -4.11 -1.91
N ARG A 179 4.01 -3.54 -2.97
CA ARG A 179 4.23 -2.11 -3.13
C ARG A 179 2.91 -1.33 -3.07
N GLY A 180 1.82 -1.85 -3.66
CA GLY A 180 0.51 -1.21 -3.58
C GLY A 180 0.00 -1.08 -2.15
N GLY A 181 0.31 -2.03 -1.26
CA GLY A 181 0.04 -1.93 0.17
C GLY A 181 0.88 -0.84 0.84
N GLY A 182 2.17 -0.77 0.50
CA GLY A 182 3.06 0.28 0.97
C GLY A 182 2.57 1.67 0.57
N GLU A 183 2.16 1.85 -0.68
CA GLU A 183 1.63 3.13 -1.16
C GLU A 183 0.24 3.44 -0.58
N THR A 184 -0.57 2.43 -0.27
CA THR A 184 -1.80 2.63 0.50
C THR A 184 -1.50 3.32 1.82
N LEU A 185 -0.49 2.86 2.56
CA LEU A 185 -0.09 3.50 3.83
C LEU A 185 0.40 4.95 3.61
N GLN A 186 1.15 5.22 2.53
CA GLN A 186 1.55 6.60 2.20
C GLN A 186 0.35 7.48 1.87
N TYR A 187 -0.60 6.97 1.11
CA TYR A 187 -1.85 7.67 0.82
C TYR A 187 -2.64 7.99 2.08
N LEU A 188 -2.75 7.02 3.01
CA LEU A 188 -3.43 7.24 4.29
C LEU A 188 -2.78 8.32 5.14
N LEU A 189 -1.45 8.42 5.12
CA LEU A 189 -0.69 9.43 5.87
C LEU A 189 -0.76 10.82 5.22
N ALA A 190 -0.89 10.89 3.90
CA ALA A 190 -0.89 12.16 3.17
C ALA A 190 -2.30 12.76 3.02
N ILE A 191 -3.30 11.92 2.79
CA ILE A 191 -4.67 12.32 2.43
C ILE A 191 -5.70 11.64 3.31
N GLY A 192 -5.64 10.31 3.47
CA GLY A 192 -6.46 9.53 4.39
C GLY A 192 -7.97 9.48 4.08
N ASN A 193 -8.38 9.92 2.91
CA ASN A 193 -9.80 10.06 2.54
C ASN A 193 -10.43 8.74 2.08
N VAL A 194 -10.38 7.70 2.91
CA VAL A 194 -11.02 6.40 2.69
C VAL A 194 -11.53 5.81 4.00
N GLN A 195 -12.43 4.83 3.95
CA GLN A 195 -13.11 4.28 5.12
C GLN A 195 -12.54 2.94 5.61
N ALA A 196 -11.74 2.25 4.76
CA ALA A 196 -11.09 0.99 5.12
C ALA A 196 -9.85 0.77 4.25
N ALA A 197 -8.86 0.04 4.77
CA ALA A 197 -7.69 -0.38 4.01
C ALA A 197 -7.37 -1.86 4.26
N VAL A 198 -7.03 -2.59 3.19
CA VAL A 198 -6.52 -3.95 3.26
C VAL A 198 -5.08 -3.97 2.77
N LEU A 199 -4.20 -4.47 3.60
CA LEU A 199 -2.76 -4.54 3.41
C LEU A 199 -2.39 -6.00 3.16
N HIS A 200 -2.21 -6.36 1.89
CA HIS A 200 -1.91 -7.73 1.48
C HIS A 200 -0.44 -7.88 1.12
N SER A 201 0.28 -8.78 1.80
CA SER A 201 1.72 -9.01 1.57
C SER A 201 2.52 -7.72 1.43
N THR A 202 2.22 -6.74 2.30
CA THR A 202 2.62 -5.34 2.15
C THR A 202 4.11 -5.12 2.32
N GLY A 203 4.67 -4.22 1.51
CA GLY A 203 6.04 -3.73 1.69
C GLY A 203 6.12 -2.63 2.76
N HIS A 204 6.97 -2.81 3.77
CA HIS A 204 7.17 -1.89 4.89
C HIS A 204 8.50 -1.12 4.83
N GLY A 205 9.04 -0.90 3.63
CA GLY A 205 10.39 -0.34 3.43
C GLY A 205 10.62 1.07 3.98
N TYR A 206 9.57 1.86 4.14
CA TYR A 206 9.63 3.21 4.71
C TYR A 206 9.23 3.27 6.19
N ARG A 207 9.19 2.13 6.86
CA ARG A 207 8.97 1.99 8.31
C ARG A 207 7.72 2.73 8.82
N PRO A 208 6.51 2.37 8.37
CA PRO A 208 5.26 3.02 8.79
C PRO A 208 5.02 2.91 10.32
N VAL A 209 5.70 1.97 10.97
CA VAL A 209 5.66 1.77 12.43
C VAL A 209 6.01 3.04 13.23
N THR A 210 6.82 3.93 12.69
CA THR A 210 7.19 5.19 13.35
C THR A 210 6.10 6.26 13.31
N ARG A 211 5.06 6.06 12.49
CA ARG A 211 3.97 7.01 12.27
C ARG A 211 2.59 6.44 12.55
N VAL A 212 2.50 5.34 13.29
CA VAL A 212 1.23 4.63 13.53
C VAL A 212 0.16 5.48 14.22
N ALA A 213 0.57 6.48 15.03
CA ALA A 213 -0.36 7.39 15.69
C ALA A 213 -1.21 8.22 14.70
N GLU A 214 -0.70 8.44 13.49
CA GLU A 214 -1.34 9.26 12.46
C GLU A 214 -2.43 8.50 11.68
N PHE A 215 -2.44 7.17 11.70
CA PHE A 215 -3.47 6.38 11.02
C PHE A 215 -4.81 6.44 11.75
N ASN A 216 -5.88 6.75 11.02
CA ASN A 216 -7.24 6.84 11.55
C ASN A 216 -8.23 5.97 10.77
N VAL A 217 -7.75 5.10 9.88
CA VAL A 217 -8.55 4.23 9.03
C VAL A 217 -8.42 2.80 9.55
N PRO A 218 -9.51 2.04 9.70
CA PRO A 218 -9.46 0.61 10.01
C PRO A 218 -8.65 -0.17 8.98
N MET A 219 -7.80 -1.07 9.43
CA MET A 219 -6.90 -1.85 8.58
C MET A 219 -7.08 -3.33 8.78
N LEU A 220 -7.01 -4.08 7.66
CA LEU A 220 -6.86 -5.53 7.66
C LEU A 220 -5.48 -5.87 7.09
N ILE A 221 -4.69 -6.65 7.82
CA ILE A 221 -3.41 -7.19 7.38
C ILE A 221 -3.60 -8.66 7.00
N LEU A 222 -3.26 -9.02 5.76
CA LEU A 222 -3.23 -10.39 5.26
C LEU A 222 -1.80 -10.69 4.80
N HIS A 223 -1.13 -11.67 5.42
CA HIS A 223 0.29 -11.87 5.16
C HIS A 223 0.70 -13.34 5.31
N GLY A 224 1.48 -13.84 4.37
CA GLY A 224 2.06 -15.17 4.44
C GLY A 224 3.24 -15.24 5.39
N THR A 225 3.34 -16.30 6.24
CA THR A 225 4.44 -16.41 7.22
C THR A 225 5.80 -16.72 6.58
N ALA A 226 5.81 -17.20 5.35
CA ALA A 226 7.03 -17.43 4.57
C ALA A 226 7.34 -16.30 3.57
N ASP A 227 6.61 -15.17 3.60
CA ASP A 227 6.88 -14.03 2.71
C ASP A 227 8.29 -13.48 2.96
N GLY A 228 9.00 -13.24 1.88
CA GLY A 228 10.36 -12.73 1.88
C GLY A 228 11.12 -13.08 0.60
N PRO A 229 12.44 -12.78 0.52
CA PRO A 229 13.23 -12.93 -0.70
C PRO A 229 13.23 -14.35 -1.29
N ALA A 230 13.16 -15.37 -0.45
CA ALA A 230 13.17 -16.77 -0.90
C ALA A 230 11.83 -17.22 -1.53
N ASN A 231 10.73 -16.50 -1.27
CA ASN A 231 9.37 -16.89 -1.65
C ASN A 231 8.63 -15.79 -2.42
N GLY A 232 9.34 -15.12 -3.32
CA GLY A 232 8.78 -14.14 -4.27
C GLY A 232 8.61 -12.72 -3.72
N GLY A 233 8.91 -12.49 -2.45
CA GLY A 233 8.89 -11.19 -1.80
C GLY A 233 10.25 -10.50 -1.77
N SER A 234 10.42 -9.63 -0.78
CA SER A 234 11.66 -8.87 -0.55
C SER A 234 11.96 -8.78 0.95
N VAL A 235 13.09 -8.18 1.31
CA VAL A 235 13.40 -7.87 2.72
C VAL A 235 12.36 -6.95 3.36
N ASN A 236 11.66 -6.15 2.56
CA ASN A 236 10.64 -5.21 3.02
C ASN A 236 9.26 -5.87 3.19
N THR A 237 9.05 -7.09 2.69
CA THR A 237 7.77 -7.82 2.81
C THR A 237 7.83 -8.96 3.82
N GLN A 238 8.92 -9.09 4.58
CA GLN A 238 9.04 -10.12 5.60
C GLN A 238 7.94 -10.00 6.66
N VAL A 239 7.35 -11.14 7.04
CA VAL A 239 6.23 -11.20 7.99
C VAL A 239 6.54 -10.53 9.35
N ALA A 240 7.81 -10.51 9.77
CA ALA A 240 8.22 -9.82 10.98
C ALA A 240 7.85 -8.32 10.95
N LEU A 241 8.03 -7.65 9.82
CA LEU A 241 7.67 -6.25 9.66
C LEU A 241 6.16 -6.01 9.72
N ALA A 242 5.36 -6.93 9.18
CA ALA A 242 3.91 -6.87 9.28
C ALA A 242 3.43 -7.05 10.74
N ARG A 243 4.04 -7.97 11.48
CA ARG A 243 3.77 -8.18 12.91
C ARG A 243 4.18 -7.00 13.77
N ASP A 244 5.33 -6.39 13.50
CA ASP A 244 5.79 -5.18 14.19
C ASP A 244 4.83 -4.01 13.95
N PHE A 245 4.33 -3.87 12.72
CA PHE A 245 3.36 -2.85 12.37
C PHE A 245 2.00 -3.09 13.05
N GLU A 246 1.50 -4.32 13.05
CA GLU A 246 0.29 -4.70 13.78
C GLU A 246 0.42 -4.38 15.28
N ALA A 247 1.53 -4.81 15.90
CA ALA A 247 1.79 -4.58 17.32
C ALA A 247 1.78 -3.08 17.65
N ALA A 248 2.44 -2.27 16.82
CA ALA A 248 2.45 -0.82 16.99
C ALA A 248 1.06 -0.18 16.82
N LEU A 249 0.24 -0.63 15.85
CA LEU A 249 -1.14 -0.19 15.70
C LEU A 249 -1.98 -0.50 16.94
N ARG A 250 -1.89 -1.73 17.46
CA ARG A 250 -2.60 -2.15 18.68
C ARG A 250 -2.17 -1.34 19.91
N GLN A 251 -0.87 -1.12 20.09
CA GLN A 251 -0.33 -0.28 21.17
C GLN A 251 -0.85 1.16 21.11
N ASN A 252 -1.09 1.68 19.91
CA ASN A 252 -1.67 3.01 19.69
C ASN A 252 -3.20 2.99 19.59
N GLN A 253 -3.86 1.90 20.00
CA GLN A 253 -5.33 1.75 20.02
C GLN A 253 -5.97 1.98 18.63
N LYS A 254 -5.26 1.67 17.55
CA LYS A 254 -5.79 1.76 16.20
C LYS A 254 -6.59 0.50 15.85
N SER A 255 -7.62 0.67 15.02
CA SER A 255 -8.45 -0.45 14.55
C SER A 255 -7.65 -1.28 13.55
N VAL A 256 -7.26 -2.49 13.94
CA VAL A 256 -6.52 -3.44 13.11
C VAL A 256 -6.99 -4.87 13.34
N GLU A 257 -7.17 -5.59 12.24
CA GLU A 257 -7.32 -7.05 12.18
C GLU A 257 -6.14 -7.60 11.40
N ALA A 258 -5.63 -8.78 11.79
CA ALA A 258 -4.52 -9.41 11.10
C ALA A 258 -4.72 -10.92 11.00
N HIS A 259 -4.44 -11.48 9.82
CA HIS A 259 -4.43 -12.90 9.56
C HIS A 259 -3.11 -13.29 8.90
N TYR A 260 -2.45 -14.28 9.47
CA TYR A 260 -1.17 -14.78 8.98
C TYR A 260 -1.34 -16.22 8.47
N TYR A 261 -0.98 -16.44 7.21
CA TYR A 261 -1.17 -17.70 6.51
C TYR A 261 0.12 -18.52 6.57
N GLU A 262 0.06 -19.64 7.31
CA GLU A 262 1.25 -20.46 7.58
C GLU A 262 1.82 -21.05 6.29
N GLY A 263 3.13 -20.88 6.10
CA GLY A 263 3.84 -21.32 4.90
C GLY A 263 3.53 -20.51 3.63
N GLY A 264 2.61 -19.54 3.68
CA GLY A 264 2.29 -18.68 2.55
C GLY A 264 3.45 -17.77 2.18
N GLY A 265 3.82 -17.76 0.90
CA GLY A 265 4.80 -16.81 0.31
C GLY A 265 4.10 -15.58 -0.23
N HIS A 266 4.88 -14.69 -0.84
CA HIS A 266 4.45 -13.36 -1.30
C HIS A 266 3.25 -13.36 -2.25
N ASN A 267 3.21 -14.32 -3.17
CA ASN A 267 2.18 -14.43 -4.20
C ASN A 267 1.25 -15.62 -4.00
N THR A 268 1.23 -16.25 -2.82
CA THR A 268 0.44 -17.46 -2.58
C THR A 268 -1.06 -17.22 -2.78
N PHE A 269 -1.56 -16.03 -2.47
CA PHE A 269 -2.94 -15.61 -2.78
C PHE A 269 -3.30 -15.83 -4.26
N PHE A 270 -2.38 -15.59 -5.18
CA PHE A 270 -2.65 -15.73 -6.61
C PHE A 270 -2.44 -17.15 -7.14
N THR A 271 -1.74 -18.02 -6.40
CA THR A 271 -1.31 -19.35 -6.85
C THR A 271 -1.95 -20.51 -6.10
N ASN A 272 -2.49 -20.29 -4.90
CA ASN A 272 -3.15 -21.31 -4.08
C ASN A 272 -4.63 -20.97 -3.92
N SER A 273 -5.51 -21.79 -4.50
CA SER A 273 -6.95 -21.56 -4.50
C SER A 273 -7.59 -21.59 -3.12
N THR A 274 -7.13 -22.49 -2.24
CA THR A 274 -7.68 -22.64 -0.88
C THR A 274 -7.36 -21.42 -0.03
N GLN A 275 -6.10 -20.99 -0.04
CA GLN A 275 -5.69 -19.78 0.69
C GLN A 275 -6.39 -18.55 0.13
N ARG A 276 -6.48 -18.44 -1.21
CA ARG A 276 -7.19 -17.34 -1.86
C ARG A 276 -8.65 -17.23 -1.42
N GLU A 277 -9.36 -18.36 -1.36
CA GLU A 277 -10.77 -18.38 -0.96
C GLU A 277 -10.95 -17.87 0.46
N ASP A 278 -10.12 -18.30 1.41
CA ASP A 278 -10.15 -17.85 2.79
C ASP A 278 -9.80 -16.37 2.94
N GLU A 279 -8.74 -15.92 2.25
CA GLU A 279 -8.35 -14.51 2.24
C GLU A 279 -9.44 -13.61 1.65
N LEU A 280 -10.06 -14.02 0.54
CA LEU A 280 -11.16 -13.28 -0.06
C LEU A 280 -12.37 -13.18 0.88
N LYS A 281 -12.73 -14.28 1.53
CA LYS A 281 -13.82 -14.30 2.52
C LYS A 281 -13.55 -13.33 3.67
N THR A 282 -12.35 -13.37 4.22
CA THR A 282 -11.91 -12.49 5.31
C THR A 282 -11.94 -11.01 4.88
N MET A 283 -11.37 -10.74 3.71
CA MET A 283 -11.31 -9.39 3.13
C MET A 283 -12.71 -8.83 2.85
N ILE A 284 -13.59 -9.61 2.22
CA ILE A 284 -14.96 -9.20 1.91
C ILE A 284 -15.74 -8.93 3.20
N ALA A 285 -15.60 -9.78 4.22
CA ALA A 285 -16.24 -9.58 5.52
C ALA A 285 -15.77 -8.29 6.20
N PHE A 286 -14.47 -8.01 6.19
CA PHE A 286 -13.89 -6.77 6.70
C PHE A 286 -14.42 -5.55 5.94
N LEU A 287 -14.32 -5.56 4.61
CA LEU A 287 -14.78 -4.44 3.79
C LEU A 287 -16.29 -4.17 3.95
N ARG A 288 -17.12 -5.21 4.03
CA ARG A 288 -18.55 -5.05 4.30
C ARG A 288 -18.85 -4.35 5.63
N ARG A 289 -18.10 -4.68 6.66
CA ARG A 289 -18.25 -4.07 8.00
C ARG A 289 -18.04 -2.56 7.97
N TYR A 290 -17.04 -2.09 7.22
CA TYR A 290 -16.66 -0.68 7.21
C TYR A 290 -17.25 0.12 6.04
N LEU A 291 -17.60 -0.54 4.93
CA LEU A 291 -18.16 0.12 3.75
C LEU A 291 -19.67 -0.09 3.60
N GLY A 292 -20.26 -1.10 4.25
CA GLY A 292 -21.70 -1.34 4.24
C GLY A 292 -22.20 -1.86 2.89
N ALA A 293 -21.63 -2.98 2.40
CA ALA A 293 -22.08 -3.70 1.20
C ALA A 293 -23.08 -4.80 1.56
#